data_efb7ece3178a4b108de9a9e19c92417c
#
_entry.id   efb7ece3178a4b108de9a9e19c92417c
#
_cell.length_a   1.000
_cell.length_b   1.000
_cell.length_c   1.000
_cell.angle_alpha   90.00
_cell.angle_beta   90.00
_cell.angle_gamma   90.00
#
_symmetry.space_group_name_H-M   'P 1'
#
loop_
_entity.id
_entity.type
_entity.pdbx_description
1 polymer ?
#
loop_
_entity_poly.entity_id
_entity_poly.type
_entity_poly.pdbx_seq_one_letter_code
_entity_poly.pdbx_strand_id
1 'polypeptide(L)'
;MKLPITIIMTKVAALLPLKAHSSRVQGKNFKEFCGKPLFRWVFDKLLSISEIELIVINTDARSLLLQHGLEESDRVMIRDRPREICGDEISMNKIINDDVKNVPADIYIMTHTTNPLLSKNTILNALKTFQKNIKENKADSLFTVNKIQTRFYDKNGKAINHDPKNLIPTQNLETWYEENSNLYIFTEDSFKKTKARIGQEPSMYVTPLVES
;
A
#
# COMPACT_ATOMS: atom_id res chain seq x y z
N MET A 1 4.93 33.36 28.94
CA MET A 1 4.50 31.99 29.27
C MET A 1 4.21 31.26 27.97
N LYS A 2 5.14 30.37 27.53
CA LYS A 2 4.92 29.57 26.31
C LYS A 2 3.95 28.46 26.68
N LEU A 3 2.80 28.41 25.99
CA LEU A 3 1.88 27.28 26.09
C LEU A 3 2.64 26.00 25.68
N PRO A 4 2.43 24.86 26.36
CA PRO A 4 3.06 23.61 25.95
C PRO A 4 2.58 23.27 24.53
N ILE A 5 3.52 22.97 23.64
CA ILE A 5 3.22 22.41 22.32
C ILE A 5 2.61 21.04 22.58
N THR A 6 1.31 20.94 22.48
CA THR A 6 0.62 19.65 22.49
C THR A 6 1.08 18.93 21.23
N ILE A 7 1.96 17.94 21.38
CA ILE A 7 2.30 17.01 20.29
C ILE A 7 1.02 16.20 20.06
N ILE A 8 0.23 16.59 19.06
CA ILE A 8 -0.88 15.77 18.58
C ILE A 8 -0.21 14.56 17.94
N MET A 9 -0.25 13.42 18.62
CA MET A 9 0.23 12.17 18.04
C MET A 9 -0.69 11.81 16.87
N THR A 10 -0.11 11.77 15.68
CA THR A 10 -0.83 11.40 14.46
C THR A 10 -1.04 9.89 14.46
N LYS A 11 -2.30 9.45 14.59
CA LYS A 11 -2.64 8.02 14.57
C LYS A 11 -2.42 7.43 13.18
N VAL A 12 -1.55 6.41 13.09
CA VAL A 12 -1.24 5.69 11.84
C VAL A 12 -1.81 4.28 11.90
N ALA A 13 -2.69 3.94 10.95
CA ALA A 13 -3.21 2.59 10.78
C ALA A 13 -2.70 1.95 9.49
N ALA A 14 -2.22 0.71 9.57
CA ALA A 14 -1.87 -0.08 8.39
C ALA A 14 -3.03 -0.98 7.98
N LEU A 15 -3.47 -0.89 6.73
CA LEU A 15 -4.51 -1.72 6.14
C LEU A 15 -3.85 -2.86 5.35
N LEU A 16 -4.10 -4.09 5.76
CA LEU A 16 -3.59 -5.31 5.13
C LEU A 16 -4.77 -6.21 4.74
N PRO A 17 -5.56 -5.86 3.70
CA PRO A 17 -6.67 -6.68 3.27
C PRO A 17 -6.17 -8.00 2.68
N LEU A 18 -6.75 -9.10 3.10
CA LEU A 18 -6.47 -10.42 2.56
C LEU A 18 -7.74 -11.26 2.44
N LYS A 19 -7.74 -12.24 1.56
CA LYS A 19 -8.87 -13.15 1.33
C LYS A 19 -8.43 -14.61 1.37
N ALA A 20 -9.37 -15.51 1.74
CA ALA A 20 -9.14 -16.95 1.78
C ALA A 20 -8.75 -17.51 0.41
N HIS A 21 -9.52 -17.11 -0.60
CA HIS A 21 -9.38 -17.64 -1.94
C HIS A 21 -8.78 -16.62 -2.91
N SER A 22 -8.02 -17.11 -3.87
CA SER A 22 -7.45 -16.33 -4.96
C SER A 22 -7.65 -17.11 -6.26
N SER A 23 -8.20 -16.46 -7.27
CA SER A 23 -8.48 -17.06 -8.60
C SER A 23 -7.23 -17.56 -9.30
N ARG A 24 -6.10 -16.83 -9.18
CA ARG A 24 -4.83 -17.17 -9.86
C ARG A 24 -4.00 -18.22 -9.12
N VAL A 25 -3.99 -18.19 -7.78
CA VAL A 25 -3.23 -19.13 -6.94
C VAL A 25 -4.10 -19.45 -5.72
N GLN A 26 -4.64 -20.66 -5.67
CA GLN A 26 -5.52 -21.08 -4.57
C GLN A 26 -4.83 -20.97 -3.21
N GLY A 27 -5.50 -20.34 -2.24
CA GLY A 27 -4.99 -20.17 -0.87
C GLY A 27 -3.69 -19.38 -0.77
N LYS A 28 -3.37 -18.53 -1.75
CA LYS A 28 -2.09 -17.83 -1.91
C LYS A 28 -1.55 -17.22 -0.61
N ASN A 29 -2.39 -16.53 0.15
CA ASN A 29 -1.97 -15.82 1.35
C ASN A 29 -1.45 -16.74 2.45
N PHE A 30 -1.94 -17.98 2.49
CA PHE A 30 -1.62 -18.99 3.51
C PHE A 30 -0.61 -20.02 3.05
N LYS A 31 -0.24 -20.02 1.76
CA LYS A 31 0.83 -20.89 1.26
C LYS A 31 2.15 -20.55 1.91
N GLU A 32 2.90 -21.59 2.22
CA GLU A 32 4.28 -21.44 2.68
C GLU A 32 5.14 -20.81 1.58
N PHE A 33 5.88 -19.79 1.97
CA PHE A 33 6.85 -19.09 1.15
C PHE A 33 8.10 -18.82 2.00
N CYS A 34 9.20 -19.50 1.67
CA CYS A 34 10.47 -19.38 2.41
C CYS A 34 10.30 -19.54 3.94
N GLY A 35 9.65 -20.65 4.37
CA GLY A 35 9.56 -21.07 5.77
C GLY A 35 8.41 -20.49 6.58
N LYS A 36 7.54 -19.65 5.99
CA LYS A 36 6.33 -19.16 6.67
C LYS A 36 5.23 -18.78 5.67
N PRO A 37 3.94 -18.68 6.09
CA PRO A 37 2.85 -18.26 5.22
C PRO A 37 3.12 -16.90 4.58
N LEU A 38 2.75 -16.74 3.30
CA LEU A 38 3.05 -15.53 2.53
C LEU A 38 2.62 -14.22 3.23
N PHE A 39 1.43 -14.21 3.86
CA PHE A 39 0.94 -13.01 4.53
C PHE A 39 1.83 -12.55 5.69
N ARG A 40 2.52 -13.49 6.37
CA ARG A 40 3.40 -13.19 7.50
C ARG A 40 4.58 -12.30 7.12
N TRP A 41 5.06 -12.37 5.88
CA TRP A 41 6.19 -11.56 5.42
C TRP A 41 5.92 -10.06 5.52
N VAL A 42 4.74 -9.63 5.13
CA VAL A 42 4.34 -8.23 5.21
C VAL A 42 3.82 -7.89 6.60
N PHE A 43 2.97 -8.75 7.19
CA PHE A 43 2.40 -8.54 8.51
C PHE A 43 3.48 -8.33 9.58
N ASP A 44 4.48 -9.22 9.67
CA ASP A 44 5.53 -9.12 10.68
C ASP A 44 6.36 -7.84 10.53
N LYS A 45 6.57 -7.38 9.28
CA LYS A 45 7.24 -6.09 9.02
C LYS A 45 6.42 -4.92 9.53
N LEU A 46 5.12 -4.87 9.22
CA LEU A 46 4.22 -3.83 9.73
C LEU A 46 4.21 -3.83 11.26
N LEU A 47 4.12 -5.01 11.89
CA LEU A 47 4.13 -5.15 13.34
C LEU A 47 5.43 -4.67 13.98
N SER A 48 6.56 -4.79 13.29
CA SER A 48 7.87 -4.33 13.76
C SER A 48 8.07 -2.81 13.70
N ILE A 49 7.13 -2.06 13.11
CA ILE A 49 7.20 -0.60 12.95
C ILE A 49 6.43 0.06 14.09
N SER A 50 7.13 0.79 14.97
CA SER A 50 6.54 1.45 16.14
C SER A 50 5.62 2.61 15.78
N GLU A 51 5.86 3.24 14.63
CA GLU A 51 5.05 4.35 14.10
C GLU A 51 3.67 3.90 13.62
N ILE A 52 3.45 2.60 13.42
CA ILE A 52 2.14 2.01 13.10
C ILE A 52 1.47 1.59 14.41
N GLU A 53 0.42 2.30 14.81
CA GLU A 53 -0.29 2.03 16.05
C GLU A 53 -1.23 0.82 15.92
N LEU A 54 -1.85 0.64 14.75
CA LEU A 54 -2.84 -0.41 14.51
C LEU A 54 -2.63 -1.05 13.13
N ILE A 55 -2.65 -2.38 13.09
CA ILE A 55 -2.72 -3.15 11.85
C ILE A 55 -4.14 -3.70 11.73
N VAL A 56 -4.81 -3.36 10.64
CA VAL A 56 -6.18 -3.78 10.34
C VAL A 56 -6.15 -4.82 9.24
N ILE A 57 -6.68 -6.00 9.54
CA ILE A 57 -6.80 -7.09 8.58
C ILE A 57 -8.28 -7.28 8.25
N ASN A 58 -8.70 -6.75 7.10
CA ASN A 58 -10.05 -6.94 6.56
C ASN A 58 -10.08 -8.24 5.75
N THR A 59 -10.85 -9.25 6.20
CA THR A 59 -10.73 -10.61 5.66
C THR A 59 -12.04 -11.39 5.70
N ASP A 60 -12.18 -12.34 4.79
CA ASP A 60 -13.16 -13.45 4.79
C ASP A 60 -12.54 -14.77 5.33
N ALA A 61 -11.34 -14.70 5.92
CA ALA A 61 -10.50 -15.84 6.29
C ALA A 61 -10.08 -15.84 7.76
N ARG A 62 -10.88 -15.27 8.69
CA ARG A 62 -10.54 -15.18 10.12
C ARG A 62 -10.09 -16.52 10.71
N SER A 63 -10.84 -17.61 10.44
CA SER A 63 -10.50 -18.93 10.95
C SER A 63 -9.14 -19.43 10.49
N LEU A 64 -8.77 -19.15 9.24
CA LEU A 64 -7.45 -19.49 8.71
C LEU A 64 -6.33 -18.66 9.36
N LEU A 65 -6.58 -17.39 9.64
CA LEU A 65 -5.61 -16.56 10.36
C LEU A 65 -5.33 -17.11 11.76
N LEU A 66 -6.39 -17.47 12.50
CA LEU A 66 -6.26 -18.10 13.83
C LEU A 66 -5.51 -19.43 13.77
N GLN A 67 -5.80 -20.30 12.79
CA GLN A 67 -5.06 -21.55 12.57
C GLN A 67 -3.56 -21.33 12.31
N HIS A 68 -3.19 -20.19 11.70
CA HIS A 68 -1.80 -19.79 11.48
C HIS A 68 -1.24 -18.95 12.64
N GLY A 69 -1.87 -18.97 13.82
CA GLY A 69 -1.39 -18.32 15.04
C GLY A 69 -1.40 -16.79 14.97
N LEU A 70 -2.34 -16.20 14.21
CA LEU A 70 -2.54 -14.75 14.22
C LEU A 70 -3.79 -14.42 15.02
N GLU A 71 -3.61 -13.71 16.12
CA GLU A 71 -4.66 -13.29 17.03
C GLU A 71 -4.74 -11.77 17.10
N GLU A 72 -5.88 -11.27 17.57
CA GLU A 72 -6.07 -9.85 17.85
C GLU A 72 -5.24 -9.42 19.08
N SER A 73 -4.85 -8.16 19.10
CA SER A 73 -4.12 -7.53 20.20
C SER A 73 -4.36 -6.02 20.18
N ASP A 74 -3.76 -5.28 21.12
CA ASP A 74 -3.84 -3.80 21.13
C ASP A 74 -3.36 -3.17 19.82
N ARG A 75 -2.51 -3.87 19.07
CA ARG A 75 -1.95 -3.40 17.79
C ARG A 75 -2.45 -4.17 16.55
N VAL A 76 -3.32 -5.17 16.72
CA VAL A 76 -3.81 -6.02 15.63
C VAL A 76 -5.32 -6.18 15.73
N MET A 77 -6.03 -5.72 14.72
CA MET A 77 -7.48 -5.85 14.58
C MET A 77 -7.80 -6.73 13.38
N ILE A 78 -8.56 -7.80 13.58
CA ILE A 78 -9.08 -8.63 12.50
C ILE A 78 -10.55 -8.27 12.29
N ARG A 79 -10.88 -7.76 11.10
CA ARG A 79 -12.25 -7.40 10.73
C ARG A 79 -12.82 -8.42 9.76
N ASP A 80 -14.00 -8.96 10.10
CA ASP A 80 -14.73 -9.83 9.17
C ASP A 80 -15.27 -8.98 8.03
N ARG A 81 -14.90 -9.36 6.80
CA ARG A 81 -15.31 -8.64 5.59
C ARG A 81 -16.80 -8.85 5.33
N PRO A 82 -17.59 -7.76 5.20
CA PRO A 82 -18.98 -7.87 4.80
C PRO A 82 -19.14 -8.63 3.48
N ARG A 83 -20.16 -9.47 3.37
CA ARG A 83 -20.39 -10.35 2.21
C ARG A 83 -20.52 -9.58 0.90
N GLU A 84 -21.11 -8.40 0.93
CA GLU A 84 -21.33 -7.51 -0.21
C GLU A 84 -20.05 -6.92 -0.81
N ILE A 85 -18.93 -7.00 -0.07
CA ILE A 85 -17.61 -6.59 -0.55
C ILE A 85 -16.61 -7.76 -0.62
N CYS A 86 -17.12 -9.01 -0.62
CA CYS A 86 -16.34 -10.21 -0.93
C CYS A 86 -16.37 -10.51 -2.44
N GLY A 87 -15.35 -11.22 -2.93
CA GLY A 87 -15.26 -11.67 -4.32
C GLY A 87 -14.09 -11.06 -5.09
N ASP A 88 -13.88 -11.54 -6.31
CA ASP A 88 -12.72 -11.17 -7.14
C ASP A 88 -12.92 -9.85 -7.90
N GLU A 89 -14.17 -9.50 -8.20
CA GLU A 89 -14.55 -8.28 -8.95
C GLU A 89 -14.71 -7.04 -8.06
N ILE A 90 -14.54 -7.20 -6.75
CA ILE A 90 -14.67 -6.08 -5.81
C ILE A 90 -13.42 -5.20 -5.85
N SER A 91 -13.63 -3.93 -6.17
CA SER A 91 -12.56 -2.93 -6.15
C SER A 91 -11.94 -2.82 -4.75
N MET A 92 -10.61 -2.73 -4.70
CA MET A 92 -9.88 -2.52 -3.45
C MET A 92 -10.34 -1.24 -2.71
N ASN A 93 -10.74 -0.20 -3.44
CA ASN A 93 -11.25 1.02 -2.83
C ASN A 93 -12.55 0.80 -2.04
N LYS A 94 -13.39 -0.18 -2.40
CA LYS A 94 -14.58 -0.53 -1.60
C LYS A 94 -14.19 -1.17 -0.26
N ILE A 95 -13.18 -2.03 -0.25
CA ILE A 95 -12.66 -2.67 0.96
C ILE A 95 -12.02 -1.62 1.86
N ILE A 96 -11.17 -0.75 1.30
CA ILE A 96 -10.56 0.37 2.04
C ILE A 96 -11.63 1.31 2.62
N ASN A 97 -12.70 1.61 1.85
CA ASN A 97 -13.79 2.46 2.34
C ASN A 97 -14.50 1.86 3.56
N ASP A 98 -14.65 0.53 3.60
CA ASP A 98 -15.18 -0.14 4.78
C ASP A 98 -14.23 0.00 5.98
N ASP A 99 -12.92 -0.14 5.77
CA ASP A 99 -11.93 0.05 6.84
C ASP A 99 -11.89 1.49 7.34
N VAL A 100 -11.78 2.48 6.45
CA VAL A 100 -11.74 3.91 6.80
C VAL A 100 -12.98 4.36 7.57
N LYS A 101 -14.16 3.82 7.24
CA LYS A 101 -15.42 4.13 7.96
C LYS A 101 -15.46 3.58 9.37
N ASN A 102 -14.81 2.45 9.62
CA ASN A 102 -14.94 1.71 10.88
C ASN A 102 -13.68 1.79 11.76
N VAL A 103 -12.57 2.28 11.24
CA VAL A 103 -11.29 2.37 11.95
C VAL A 103 -10.74 3.79 11.81
N PRO A 104 -11.05 4.71 12.73
CA PRO A 104 -10.54 6.08 12.67
C PRO A 104 -9.03 6.15 12.80
N ALA A 105 -8.36 6.80 11.86
CA ALA A 105 -6.94 7.14 11.90
C ALA A 105 -6.67 8.41 11.08
N ASP A 106 -5.59 9.12 11.37
CA ASP A 106 -5.20 10.32 10.62
C ASP A 106 -4.52 9.95 9.31
N ILE A 107 -3.70 8.89 9.35
CA ILE A 107 -2.95 8.38 8.20
C ILE A 107 -3.21 6.88 8.07
N TYR A 108 -3.51 6.46 6.86
CA TYR A 108 -3.62 5.06 6.48
C TYR A 108 -2.46 4.66 5.58
N ILE A 109 -1.84 3.52 5.89
CA ILE A 109 -0.86 2.84 5.07
C ILE A 109 -1.50 1.57 4.53
N MET A 110 -1.71 1.46 3.22
CA MET A 110 -2.28 0.27 2.60
C MET A 110 -1.22 -0.47 1.80
N THR A 111 -1.11 -1.78 2.03
CA THR A 111 -0.23 -2.68 1.27
C THR A 111 -0.89 -4.03 1.02
N HIS A 112 -0.22 -4.88 0.25
CA HIS A 112 -0.71 -6.23 -0.09
C HIS A 112 0.20 -7.31 0.50
N THR A 113 -0.39 -8.44 0.88
CA THR A 113 0.35 -9.64 1.34
C THR A 113 1.29 -10.18 0.28
N THR A 114 1.07 -9.83 -0.99
CA THR A 114 1.85 -10.28 -2.14
C THR A 114 3.12 -9.48 -2.40
N ASN A 115 3.50 -8.61 -1.48
CA ASN A 115 4.72 -7.81 -1.55
C ASN A 115 5.76 -8.27 -0.50
N PRO A 116 6.19 -9.56 -0.50
CA PRO A 116 7.06 -10.08 0.55
C PRO A 116 8.44 -9.43 0.59
N LEU A 117 8.86 -8.77 -0.48
CA LEU A 117 10.16 -8.08 -0.56
C LEU A 117 10.10 -6.63 -0.07
N LEU A 118 8.92 -6.04 0.07
CA LEU A 118 8.77 -4.68 0.60
C LEU A 118 9.45 -4.57 1.97
N SER A 119 10.44 -3.69 2.10
CA SER A 119 11.24 -3.57 3.32
C SER A 119 10.62 -2.64 4.35
N LYS A 120 10.97 -2.87 5.63
CA LYS A 120 10.64 -1.96 6.74
C LYS A 120 11.15 -0.53 6.45
N ASN A 121 12.36 -0.41 5.93
CA ASN A 121 12.97 0.90 5.65
C ASN A 121 12.18 1.67 4.58
N THR A 122 11.72 0.99 3.53
CA THR A 122 10.89 1.61 2.49
C THR A 122 9.58 2.12 3.06
N ILE A 123 8.90 1.32 3.89
CA ILE A 123 7.65 1.74 4.56
C ILE A 123 7.89 2.99 5.42
N LEU A 124 8.91 2.98 6.27
CA LEU A 124 9.24 4.10 7.15
C LEU A 124 9.61 5.38 6.37
N ASN A 125 10.43 5.24 5.34
CA ASN A 125 10.86 6.39 4.54
C ASN A 125 9.71 6.98 3.72
N ALA A 126 8.83 6.14 3.17
CA ALA A 126 7.62 6.58 2.49
C ALA A 126 6.69 7.32 3.46
N LEU A 127 6.47 6.79 4.67
CA LEU A 127 5.66 7.45 5.70
C LEU A 127 6.24 8.82 6.08
N LYS A 128 7.54 8.91 6.36
CA LYS A 128 8.22 10.17 6.67
C LYS A 128 8.11 11.18 5.53
N THR A 129 8.28 10.73 4.28
CA THR A 129 8.13 11.56 3.08
C THR A 129 6.72 12.10 2.98
N PHE A 130 5.71 11.26 3.18
CA PHE A 130 4.31 11.66 3.16
C PHE A 130 3.98 12.67 4.26
N GLN A 131 4.40 12.42 5.50
CA GLN A 131 4.21 13.34 6.63
C GLN A 131 4.84 14.71 6.38
N LYS A 132 6.01 14.75 5.73
CA LYS A 132 6.64 16.00 5.31
C LYS A 132 5.81 16.70 4.23
N ASN A 133 5.39 15.97 3.19
CA ASN A 133 4.60 16.54 2.09
C ASN A 133 3.27 17.13 2.56
N ILE A 134 2.57 16.47 3.52
CA ILE A 134 1.34 17.03 4.12
C ILE A 134 1.63 18.34 4.85
N LYS A 135 2.67 18.37 5.69
CA LYS A 135 3.04 19.59 6.45
C LYS A 135 3.37 20.77 5.53
N GLU A 136 3.90 20.47 4.35
CA GLU A 136 4.27 21.47 3.34
C GLU A 136 3.13 21.74 2.33
N ASN A 137 1.95 21.14 2.50
CA ASN A 137 0.80 21.20 1.58
C ASN A 137 1.16 20.82 0.13
N LYS A 138 2.05 19.83 -0.05
CA LYS A 138 2.54 19.39 -1.36
C LYS A 138 1.84 18.15 -1.91
N ALA A 139 1.22 17.38 -1.04
CA ALA A 139 0.49 16.18 -1.45
C ALA A 139 -0.56 15.78 -0.41
N ASP A 140 -1.62 15.14 -0.86
CA ASP A 140 -2.70 14.59 -0.03
C ASP A 140 -2.67 13.06 0.06
N SER A 141 -1.84 12.44 -0.78
CA SER A 141 -1.58 11.00 -0.81
C SER A 141 -0.19 10.70 -1.36
N LEU A 142 0.26 9.45 -1.16
CA LEU A 142 1.51 8.94 -1.70
C LEU A 142 1.30 7.52 -2.19
N PHE A 143 1.86 7.17 -3.34
CA PHE A 143 1.91 5.80 -3.82
C PHE A 143 3.30 5.44 -4.36
N THR A 144 3.62 4.15 -4.36
CA THR A 144 4.93 3.67 -4.78
C THR A 144 4.97 3.33 -6.25
N VAL A 145 6.14 3.61 -6.84
CA VAL A 145 6.39 3.44 -8.27
C VAL A 145 7.77 2.84 -8.54
N ASN A 146 7.89 2.20 -9.70
CA ASN A 146 9.15 1.89 -10.34
C ASN A 146 9.54 3.02 -11.29
N LYS A 147 10.78 3.47 -11.22
CA LYS A 147 11.32 4.39 -12.20
C LYS A 147 11.74 3.60 -13.43
N ILE A 148 11.15 3.90 -14.59
CA ILE A 148 11.41 3.25 -15.86
C ILE A 148 11.97 4.26 -16.87
N GLN A 149 13.07 3.90 -17.51
CA GLN A 149 13.70 4.70 -18.53
C GLN A 149 14.14 3.80 -19.68
N THR A 150 13.20 3.51 -20.58
CA THR A 150 13.35 2.59 -21.70
C THR A 150 12.46 3.01 -22.86
N ARG A 151 12.56 2.31 -24.00
CA ARG A 151 11.74 2.53 -25.18
C ARG A 151 10.46 1.74 -25.11
N PHE A 152 9.33 2.41 -25.29
CA PHE A 152 8.01 1.78 -25.32
C PHE A 152 7.42 1.83 -26.74
N TYR A 153 6.70 0.75 -27.06
CA TYR A 153 5.91 0.60 -28.27
C TYR A 153 4.47 0.26 -27.91
N ASP A 154 3.52 0.71 -28.70
CA ASP A 154 2.13 0.26 -28.57
C ASP A 154 1.95 -1.17 -29.13
N LYS A 155 0.74 -1.71 -28.99
CA LYS A 155 0.39 -3.07 -29.48
C LYS A 155 0.55 -3.28 -30.99
N ASN A 156 0.68 -2.19 -31.76
CA ASN A 156 0.82 -2.21 -33.22
C ASN A 156 2.28 -2.00 -33.65
N GLY A 157 3.22 -1.90 -32.67
CA GLY A 157 4.65 -1.67 -32.95
C GLY A 157 5.00 -0.21 -33.23
N LYS A 158 4.10 0.76 -32.94
CA LYS A 158 4.39 2.19 -33.04
C LYS A 158 5.11 2.66 -31.79
N ALA A 159 6.24 3.37 -31.98
CA ALA A 159 7.00 3.97 -30.89
C ALA A 159 6.16 5.01 -30.14
N ILE A 160 6.24 5.01 -28.80
CA ILE A 160 5.47 5.88 -27.92
C ILE A 160 6.33 7.06 -27.43
N ASN A 161 7.50 6.80 -26.86
CA ASN A 161 8.32 7.79 -26.16
C ASN A 161 9.68 8.05 -26.82
N HIS A 162 9.85 7.67 -28.08
CA HIS A 162 11.10 7.91 -28.81
C HIS A 162 10.85 7.96 -30.33
N ASP A 163 11.82 8.50 -31.07
CA ASP A 163 11.84 8.44 -32.54
C ASP A 163 12.75 7.30 -33.00
N PRO A 164 12.22 6.24 -33.67
CA PRO A 164 13.05 5.14 -34.18
C PRO A 164 14.06 5.56 -35.25
N LYS A 165 13.86 6.70 -35.91
CA LYS A 165 14.76 7.24 -36.94
C LYS A 165 15.87 8.11 -36.35
N ASN A 166 15.68 8.60 -35.10
CA ASN A 166 16.64 9.45 -34.40
C ASN A 166 16.84 8.91 -32.97
N LEU A 167 17.57 7.80 -32.83
CA LEU A 167 17.79 7.13 -31.57
C LEU A 167 18.73 7.92 -30.66
N ILE A 168 18.23 8.37 -29.54
CA ILE A 168 19.03 8.93 -28.44
C ILE A 168 19.37 7.83 -27.42
N PRO A 169 20.45 7.99 -26.62
CA PRO A 169 20.76 7.06 -25.52
C PRO A 169 19.57 6.91 -24.55
N THR A 170 19.35 5.70 -24.01
CA THR A 170 18.21 5.44 -23.13
C THR A 170 18.19 6.31 -21.88
N GLN A 171 19.36 6.66 -21.33
CA GLN A 171 19.49 7.56 -20.20
C GLN A 171 19.02 9.00 -20.47
N ASN A 172 18.85 9.38 -21.74
CA ASN A 172 18.35 10.69 -22.17
C ASN A 172 16.86 10.67 -22.53
N LEU A 173 16.21 9.50 -22.48
CA LEU A 173 14.75 9.39 -22.66
C LEU A 173 14.02 10.02 -21.49
N GLU A 174 12.78 10.42 -21.72
CA GLU A 174 11.86 10.80 -20.65
C GLU A 174 11.71 9.67 -19.63
N THR A 175 11.76 10.00 -18.35
CA THR A 175 11.53 9.04 -17.27
C THR A 175 10.05 8.82 -17.09
N TRP A 176 9.62 7.56 -17.08
CA TRP A 176 8.26 7.14 -16.75
C TRP A 176 8.22 6.42 -15.41
N TYR A 177 7.03 6.38 -14.83
CA TYR A 177 6.81 5.78 -13.53
C TYR A 177 5.69 4.77 -13.61
N GLU A 178 5.98 3.52 -13.26
CA GLU A 178 5.03 2.43 -13.21
C GLU A 178 4.50 2.29 -11.77
N GLU A 179 3.18 2.31 -11.58
CA GLU A 179 2.57 1.98 -10.29
C GLU A 179 2.84 0.51 -9.95
N ASN A 180 3.63 0.26 -8.89
CA ASN A 180 4.03 -1.10 -8.53
C ASN A 180 3.17 -1.75 -7.44
N SER A 181 2.16 -1.04 -6.94
CA SER A 181 1.21 -1.52 -5.92
C SER A 181 1.84 -2.00 -4.61
N ASN A 182 3.04 -1.57 -4.27
CA ASN A 182 3.69 -1.95 -3.03
C ASN A 182 3.08 -1.24 -1.82
N LEU A 183 2.89 0.09 -1.92
CA LEU A 183 2.43 0.88 -0.79
C LEU A 183 1.59 2.08 -1.27
N TYR A 184 0.54 2.37 -0.50
CA TYR A 184 -0.28 3.56 -0.63
C TYR A 184 -0.41 4.21 0.74
N ILE A 185 -0.24 5.52 0.82
CA ILE A 185 -0.40 6.28 2.04
C ILE A 185 -1.33 7.45 1.77
N PHE A 186 -2.34 7.63 2.59
CA PHE A 186 -3.35 8.67 2.40
C PHE A 186 -3.96 9.09 3.75
N THR A 187 -4.59 10.26 3.78
CA THR A 187 -5.36 10.71 4.94
C THR A 187 -6.82 10.28 4.82
N GLU A 188 -7.53 10.28 5.95
CA GLU A 188 -8.98 10.08 5.94
C GLU A 188 -9.69 11.08 5.02
N ASP A 189 -9.28 12.36 5.10
CA ASP A 189 -9.86 13.44 4.30
C ASP A 189 -9.64 13.27 2.79
N SER A 190 -8.43 12.91 2.38
CA SER A 190 -8.12 12.62 0.97
C SER A 190 -9.00 11.48 0.46
N PHE A 191 -9.08 10.37 1.22
CA PHE A 191 -9.93 9.25 0.85
C PHE A 191 -11.42 9.60 0.79
N LYS A 192 -11.93 10.40 1.74
CA LYS A 192 -13.33 10.84 1.74
C LYS A 192 -13.69 11.65 0.50
N LYS A 193 -12.76 12.48 0.00
CA LYS A 193 -12.94 13.32 -1.20
C LYS A 193 -12.95 12.50 -2.49
N THR A 194 -12.01 11.58 -2.64
CA THR A 194 -11.80 10.85 -3.91
C THR A 194 -12.46 9.48 -3.95
N LYS A 195 -12.77 8.89 -2.78
CA LYS A 195 -13.16 7.48 -2.62
C LYS A 195 -12.12 6.51 -3.19
N ALA A 196 -10.87 6.93 -3.20
CA ALA A 196 -9.74 6.19 -3.72
C ALA A 196 -8.50 6.33 -2.83
N ARG A 197 -7.62 5.32 -2.87
CA ARG A 197 -6.34 5.30 -2.15
C ARG A 197 -5.30 6.27 -2.72
N ILE A 198 -5.55 6.81 -3.91
CA ILE A 198 -4.79 7.89 -4.53
C ILE A 198 -5.68 9.12 -4.54
N GLY A 199 -5.20 10.20 -3.95
CA GLY A 199 -5.92 11.45 -3.77
C GLY A 199 -5.93 12.35 -5.01
N GLN A 200 -6.20 13.64 -4.82
CA GLN A 200 -6.24 14.63 -5.90
C GLN A 200 -4.84 15.15 -6.24
N GLU A 201 -3.98 15.26 -5.23
CA GLU A 201 -2.60 15.73 -5.35
C GLU A 201 -1.62 14.67 -4.83
N PRO A 202 -1.46 13.54 -5.56
CA PRO A 202 -0.63 12.45 -5.10
C PRO A 202 0.86 12.75 -5.30
N SER A 203 1.71 12.30 -4.37
CA SER A 203 3.14 12.20 -4.57
C SER A 203 3.57 10.77 -4.88
N MET A 204 4.62 10.61 -5.68
CA MET A 204 5.20 9.32 -6.00
C MET A 204 6.43 9.07 -5.13
N TYR A 205 6.60 7.81 -4.71
CA TYR A 205 7.79 7.33 -4.01
C TYR A 205 8.43 6.18 -4.80
N VAL A 206 9.65 6.39 -5.27
CA VAL A 206 10.38 5.37 -6.03
C VAL A 206 10.93 4.31 -5.06
N THR A 207 10.51 3.06 -5.23
CA THR A 207 11.03 1.94 -4.44
C THR A 207 12.32 1.37 -5.04
N PRO A 208 13.18 0.72 -4.23
CA PRO A 208 14.25 -0.11 -4.76
C PRO A 208 13.69 -1.20 -5.69
N LEU A 209 14.32 -1.39 -6.85
CA LEU A 209 13.83 -2.32 -7.89
C LEU A 209 13.66 -3.77 -7.37
N VAL A 210 14.48 -4.16 -6.40
CA VAL A 210 14.39 -5.51 -5.77
C VAL A 210 13.11 -5.71 -4.96
N GLU A 211 12.39 -4.65 -4.61
CA GLU A 211 11.17 -4.70 -3.80
C GLU A 211 9.88 -4.73 -4.64
N SER A 212 9.97 -4.70 -5.96
CA SER A 212 8.82 -4.67 -6.89
C SER A 212 8.67 -5.92 -7.72
#